data_b396a59fd0c791e3c4bbf9677f458949
#
_entry.id   b396a59fd0c791e3c4bbf9677f458949
#
_cell.length_a   1.000
_cell.length_b   1.000
_cell.length_c   1.000
_cell.angle_alpha   90.00
_cell.angle_beta   90.00
_cell.angle_gamma   90.00
#
_symmetry.space_group_name_H-M   'P 1'
#
loop_
_entity.id
_entity.type
_entity.pdbx_description
1 polymer ?
#
loop_
_entity_poly.entity_id
_entity_poly.type
_entity_poly.pdbx_seq_one_letter_code
_entity_poly.pdbx_strand_id
1 'polypeptide(L)'
;MEKINNLYFPAFCNEIETYVCPIAKSYHDAPNGLRLAKGWRYFNEVKVIQKYNNLYYEVIMTPKELIQSATSAGNNALQEAEKIIYNLTKKRNYFSNMDMTCLHIMGIINLTPDSFYEASQEKDISSVLETATKMDNDGASILDLGGESSKPGAIKISADEEQRRVLPSIKEIKNNSNLKAKISLDTRNLSTMKIGEENGVDIINDISGFADAKNISFISKNKLPI
;
A
#
# COMPACT_ATOMS: atom_id res chain seq x y z
N MET A 1 29.32 6.12 3.75
CA MET A 1 28.77 4.87 3.20
C MET A 1 29.83 4.25 2.33
N GLU A 2 30.46 3.19 2.79
CA GLU A 2 31.38 2.45 1.94
C GLU A 2 30.56 1.56 1.00
N LYS A 3 30.72 1.76 -0.30
CA LYS A 3 30.19 0.88 -1.34
C LYS A 3 31.14 -0.31 -1.46
N ILE A 4 30.68 -1.50 -1.10
CA ILE A 4 31.40 -2.73 -1.38
C ILE A 4 30.79 -3.36 -2.64
N ASN A 5 31.65 -3.63 -3.63
CA ASN A 5 31.25 -4.09 -4.96
C ASN A 5 30.87 -5.58 -5.05
N ASN A 6 30.82 -6.31 -3.94
CA ASN A 6 30.50 -7.73 -3.94
C ASN A 6 29.32 -8.00 -3.03
N LEU A 7 28.28 -8.61 -3.57
CA LEU A 7 27.21 -9.19 -2.78
C LEU A 7 27.78 -10.26 -1.86
N TYR A 8 27.45 -10.16 -0.58
CA TYR A 8 27.77 -11.21 0.37
C TYR A 8 26.73 -12.33 0.19
N PHE A 9 27.11 -13.40 -0.50
CA PHE A 9 26.44 -14.68 -0.40
C PHE A 9 27.31 -15.58 0.51
N PRO A 10 26.84 -16.15 1.56
CA PRO A 10 25.50 -16.65 1.85
C PRO A 10 24.62 -15.60 2.55
N ALA A 11 24.24 -14.61 1.83
CA ALA A 11 23.61 -13.41 2.34
C ALA A 11 22.14 -13.55 2.64
N PHE A 12 21.57 -14.70 2.46
CA PHE A 12 20.23 -15.06 2.92
C PHE A 12 20.29 -15.83 4.25
N CYS A 13 21.33 -15.58 5.07
CA CYS A 13 21.36 -16.03 6.45
C CYS A 13 20.58 -15.05 7.34
N ASN A 14 20.13 -15.52 8.48
CA ASN A 14 19.33 -14.76 9.45
C ASN A 14 19.97 -13.44 9.96
N GLU A 15 21.23 -13.21 9.65
CA GLU A 15 21.99 -12.04 10.10
C GLU A 15 22.09 -10.93 9.05
N ILE A 16 21.71 -11.19 7.79
CA ILE A 16 21.78 -10.22 6.69
C ILE A 16 20.40 -9.99 6.11
N GLU A 17 19.87 -8.81 6.36
CA GLU A 17 18.61 -8.38 5.72
C GLU A 17 18.91 -8.05 4.25
N THR A 18 18.27 -8.75 3.33
CA THR A 18 18.43 -8.53 1.89
C THR A 18 17.12 -8.06 1.27
N TYR A 19 17.17 -6.93 0.60
CA TYR A 19 16.05 -6.33 -0.12
C TYR A 19 16.38 -6.26 -1.60
N VAL A 20 15.45 -6.69 -2.46
CA VAL A 20 15.60 -6.62 -3.91
C VAL A 20 14.47 -5.79 -4.48
N CYS A 21 14.82 -4.64 -5.01
CA CYS A 21 13.87 -3.67 -5.57
C CYS A 21 14.01 -3.66 -7.11
N PRO A 22 12.95 -3.96 -7.88
CA PRO A 22 13.00 -3.85 -9.32
C PRO A 22 13.07 -2.38 -9.74
N ILE A 23 13.92 -2.05 -10.72
CA ILE A 23 13.96 -0.72 -11.33
C ILE A 23 12.92 -0.70 -12.43
N ALA A 24 11.70 -0.22 -12.06
CA ALA A 24 10.55 -0.25 -12.94
C ALA A 24 10.69 0.74 -14.11
N LYS A 25 10.57 0.24 -15.34
CA LYS A 25 10.73 0.97 -16.60
C LYS A 25 9.50 0.82 -17.49
N SER A 26 9.40 1.65 -18.54
CA SER A 26 8.47 1.39 -19.65
C SER A 26 8.93 0.19 -20.47
N TYR A 27 8.06 -0.33 -21.35
CA TYR A 27 8.46 -1.36 -22.31
C TYR A 27 9.60 -0.89 -23.22
N HIS A 28 9.56 0.38 -23.66
CA HIS A 28 10.58 0.95 -24.55
C HIS A 28 11.96 1.02 -23.90
N ASP A 29 12.01 1.27 -22.59
CA ASP A 29 13.27 1.39 -21.83
C ASP A 29 13.80 0.02 -21.35
N ALA A 30 12.96 -1.02 -21.40
CA ALA A 30 13.31 -2.38 -21.04
C ALA A 30 12.63 -3.39 -21.99
N PRO A 31 12.93 -3.39 -23.31
CA PRO A 31 12.21 -4.20 -24.32
C PRO A 31 12.34 -5.71 -24.08
N ASN A 32 13.43 -6.16 -23.45
CA ASN A 32 13.66 -7.57 -23.08
C ASN A 32 13.52 -7.78 -21.55
N GLY A 33 12.92 -6.82 -20.83
CA GLY A 33 12.75 -6.88 -19.40
C GLY A 33 11.66 -7.86 -18.97
N LEU A 34 11.75 -8.30 -17.73
CA LEU A 34 10.70 -9.07 -17.07
C LEU A 34 9.52 -8.16 -16.77
N ARG A 35 8.30 -8.67 -16.94
CA ARG A 35 7.10 -7.92 -16.54
C ARG A 35 6.96 -7.90 -15.02
N LEU A 36 6.89 -6.71 -14.44
CA LEU A 36 6.64 -6.54 -13.02
C LEU A 36 5.19 -6.89 -12.69
N ALA A 37 5.01 -7.88 -11.83
CA ALA A 37 3.70 -8.35 -11.35
C ALA A 37 2.69 -8.70 -12.47
N LYS A 38 3.16 -9.08 -13.67
CA LYS A 38 2.35 -9.24 -14.90
C LYS A 38 1.59 -7.98 -15.34
N GLY A 39 1.89 -6.83 -14.73
CA GLY A 39 1.32 -5.53 -15.07
C GLY A 39 1.93 -4.89 -16.31
N TRP A 40 1.85 -3.57 -16.42
CA TRP A 40 2.29 -2.79 -17.59
C TRP A 40 3.72 -2.24 -17.47
N ARG A 41 4.37 -2.42 -16.31
CA ARG A 41 5.79 -2.05 -16.10
C ARG A 41 6.70 -3.24 -16.29
N TYR A 42 7.94 -2.94 -16.67
CA TYR A 42 9.01 -3.91 -16.95
C TYR A 42 10.25 -3.57 -16.13
N PHE A 43 11.14 -4.51 -15.93
CA PHE A 43 12.46 -4.29 -15.36
C PHE A 43 13.49 -5.24 -15.98
N ASN A 44 14.66 -4.74 -16.24
CA ASN A 44 15.85 -5.48 -16.67
C ASN A 44 16.99 -5.33 -15.67
N GLU A 45 16.77 -4.55 -14.61
CA GLU A 45 17.70 -4.32 -13.52
C GLU A 45 16.96 -4.36 -12.18
N VAL A 46 17.65 -4.83 -11.18
CA VAL A 46 17.24 -4.82 -9.77
C VAL A 46 18.30 -4.13 -8.95
N LYS A 47 17.87 -3.35 -7.97
CA LYS A 47 18.71 -2.82 -6.92
C LYS A 47 18.68 -3.82 -5.76
N VAL A 48 19.81 -4.37 -5.38
CA VAL A 48 19.97 -5.22 -4.22
C VAL A 48 20.57 -4.40 -3.10
N ILE A 49 19.89 -4.38 -1.96
CA ILE A 49 20.33 -3.68 -0.75
C ILE A 49 20.52 -4.74 0.33
N GLN A 50 21.67 -4.77 0.94
CA GLN A 50 21.96 -5.65 2.06
C GLN A 50 22.31 -4.83 3.29
N LYS A 51 21.76 -5.22 4.43
CA LYS A 51 22.05 -4.63 5.73
C LYS A 51 22.69 -5.68 6.62
N TYR A 52 23.86 -5.38 7.14
CA TYR A 52 24.59 -6.20 8.10
C TYR A 52 25.26 -5.29 9.15
N ASN A 53 24.95 -5.46 10.42
CA ASN A 53 25.52 -4.66 11.52
C ASN A 53 25.39 -3.19 11.24
N ASN A 54 24.67 -2.39 11.02
CA ASN A 54 24.62 -0.96 10.67
C ASN A 54 25.34 -0.54 9.36
N LEU A 55 25.89 -1.50 8.60
CA LEU A 55 26.46 -1.25 7.28
C LEU A 55 25.43 -1.59 6.21
N TYR A 56 25.40 -0.76 5.16
CA TYR A 56 24.53 -0.96 4.01
C TYR A 56 25.36 -1.14 2.76
N TYR A 57 25.02 -2.17 1.98
CA TYR A 57 25.62 -2.46 0.69
C TYR A 57 24.53 -2.30 -0.37
N GLU A 58 24.84 -1.65 -1.45
CA GLU A 58 23.92 -1.46 -2.57
C GLU A 58 24.63 -1.79 -3.88
N VAL A 59 23.94 -2.58 -4.72
CA VAL A 59 24.40 -2.87 -6.08
C VAL A 59 23.21 -2.93 -7.03
N ILE A 60 23.42 -2.47 -8.26
CA ILE A 60 22.46 -2.63 -9.36
C ILE A 60 22.99 -3.73 -10.26
N MET A 61 22.14 -4.69 -10.60
CA MET A 61 22.46 -5.81 -11.48
C MET A 61 21.22 -6.28 -12.24
N THR A 62 21.44 -7.08 -13.28
CA THR A 62 20.36 -7.74 -13.99
C THR A 62 19.80 -8.92 -13.17
N PRO A 63 18.53 -9.33 -13.38
CA PRO A 63 18.00 -10.56 -12.80
C PRO A 63 18.86 -11.80 -13.09
N LYS A 64 19.48 -11.84 -14.27
CA LYS A 64 20.39 -12.94 -14.66
C LYS A 64 21.64 -12.96 -13.81
N GLU A 65 22.28 -11.81 -13.58
CA GLU A 65 23.47 -11.70 -12.72
C GLU A 65 23.13 -12.04 -11.27
N LEU A 66 21.94 -11.65 -10.76
CA LEU A 66 21.48 -12.04 -9.45
C LEU A 66 21.41 -13.58 -9.31
N ILE A 67 20.80 -14.26 -10.27
CA ILE A 67 20.70 -15.73 -10.29
C ILE A 67 22.08 -16.37 -10.40
N GLN A 68 22.98 -15.86 -11.25
CA GLN A 68 24.34 -16.38 -11.39
C GLN A 68 25.14 -16.25 -10.09
N SER A 69 25.06 -15.10 -9.43
CA SER A 69 25.72 -14.87 -8.14
C SER A 69 25.17 -15.80 -7.06
N ALA A 70 23.86 -15.98 -7.02
CA ALA A 70 23.21 -16.88 -6.09
C ALA A 70 23.57 -18.36 -6.35
N THR A 71 23.68 -18.77 -7.62
CA THR A 71 24.12 -20.11 -8.01
C THR A 71 25.52 -20.40 -7.49
N SER A 72 26.43 -19.43 -7.60
CA SER A 72 27.80 -19.55 -7.09
C SER A 72 27.88 -19.65 -5.56
N ALA A 73 26.87 -19.14 -4.87
CA ALA A 73 26.78 -19.17 -3.40
C ALA A 73 26.13 -20.46 -2.85
N GLY A 74 25.50 -21.26 -3.70
CA GLY A 74 24.91 -22.55 -3.34
C GLY A 74 23.39 -22.61 -3.47
N ASN A 75 22.83 -23.80 -3.25
CA ASN A 75 21.42 -24.10 -3.55
C ASN A 75 20.44 -23.25 -2.75
N ASN A 76 20.70 -22.95 -1.49
CA ASN A 76 19.78 -22.13 -0.67
C ASN A 76 19.68 -20.70 -1.20
N ALA A 77 20.82 -20.11 -1.56
CA ALA A 77 20.87 -18.77 -2.15
C ALA A 77 20.15 -18.72 -3.51
N LEU A 78 20.33 -19.76 -4.34
CA LEU A 78 19.65 -19.88 -5.62
C LEU A 78 18.13 -19.94 -5.43
N GLN A 79 17.62 -20.79 -4.54
CA GLN A 79 16.19 -20.90 -4.27
C GLN A 79 15.58 -19.57 -3.80
N GLU A 80 16.29 -18.83 -2.93
CA GLU A 80 15.82 -17.52 -2.48
C GLU A 80 15.83 -16.49 -3.63
N ALA A 81 16.85 -16.44 -4.45
CA ALA A 81 16.90 -15.53 -5.61
C ALA A 81 15.79 -15.85 -6.61
N GLU A 82 15.56 -17.12 -6.93
CA GLU A 82 14.44 -17.56 -7.79
C GLU A 82 13.08 -17.18 -7.22
N LYS A 83 12.88 -17.39 -5.91
CA LYS A 83 11.66 -17.00 -5.20
C LYS A 83 11.42 -15.48 -5.25
N ILE A 84 12.48 -14.70 -5.11
CA ILE A 84 12.41 -13.23 -5.24
C ILE A 84 11.95 -12.87 -6.67
N ILE A 85 12.63 -13.36 -7.70
CA ILE A 85 12.26 -13.07 -9.10
C ILE A 85 10.84 -13.55 -9.40
N TYR A 86 10.46 -14.74 -8.94
CA TYR A 86 9.08 -15.23 -9.05
C TYR A 86 8.09 -14.26 -8.40
N ASN A 87 8.36 -13.80 -7.17
CA ASN A 87 7.49 -12.86 -6.46
C ASN A 87 7.38 -11.49 -7.13
N LEU A 88 8.44 -11.03 -7.78
CA LEU A 88 8.42 -9.79 -8.56
C LEU A 88 7.63 -9.92 -9.86
N THR A 89 7.60 -11.10 -10.47
CA THR A 89 7.00 -11.32 -11.78
C THR A 89 5.62 -11.98 -11.76
N LYS A 90 5.25 -12.68 -10.67
CA LYS A 90 3.94 -13.34 -10.57
C LYS A 90 2.80 -12.31 -10.62
N LYS A 91 1.68 -12.69 -11.21
CA LYS A 91 0.45 -11.87 -11.18
C LYS A 91 0.08 -11.57 -9.73
N ARG A 92 -0.26 -10.31 -9.44
CA ARG A 92 -0.83 -9.95 -8.15
C ARG A 92 -2.25 -10.50 -8.07
N ASN A 93 -2.63 -10.94 -6.88
CA ASN A 93 -4.02 -11.28 -6.60
C ASN A 93 -4.89 -10.02 -6.69
N TYR A 94 -6.20 -10.24 -6.79
CA TYR A 94 -7.15 -9.15 -6.62
C TYR A 94 -6.96 -8.52 -5.23
N PHE A 95 -7.06 -7.20 -5.18
CA PHE A 95 -7.08 -6.42 -3.94
C PHE A 95 -8.47 -5.81 -3.81
N SER A 96 -9.20 -6.15 -2.76
CA SER A 96 -10.61 -5.72 -2.59
C SER A 96 -11.45 -5.91 -3.88
N ASN A 97 -11.30 -7.07 -4.55
CA ASN A 97 -11.90 -7.42 -5.84
C ASN A 97 -11.46 -6.54 -7.05
N MET A 98 -10.42 -5.72 -6.92
CA MET A 98 -9.82 -4.97 -8.03
C MET A 98 -8.69 -5.77 -8.67
N ASP A 99 -8.61 -5.77 -10.01
CA ASP A 99 -7.52 -6.42 -10.75
C ASP A 99 -6.25 -5.55 -10.70
N MET A 100 -5.29 -5.96 -9.89
CA MET A 100 -4.02 -5.24 -9.69
C MET A 100 -3.06 -5.29 -10.88
N THR A 101 -3.48 -5.78 -12.04
CA THR A 101 -2.74 -5.60 -13.30
C THR A 101 -3.05 -4.27 -14.00
N CYS A 102 -4.09 -3.57 -13.54
CA CYS A 102 -4.50 -2.25 -14.00
C CYS A 102 -4.04 -1.15 -13.04
N LEU A 103 -4.02 0.08 -13.52
CA LEU A 103 -3.82 1.26 -12.69
C LEU A 103 -5.09 1.54 -11.89
N HIS A 104 -4.93 1.77 -10.60
CA HIS A 104 -5.99 2.25 -9.72
C HIS A 104 -5.59 3.57 -9.08
N ILE A 105 -6.52 4.49 -8.97
CA ILE A 105 -6.32 5.80 -8.35
C ILE A 105 -7.11 5.83 -7.04
N MET A 106 -6.45 6.25 -5.96
CA MET A 106 -7.07 6.51 -4.67
C MET A 106 -7.25 8.01 -4.49
N GLY A 107 -8.49 8.47 -4.42
CA GLY A 107 -8.85 9.84 -4.09
C GLY A 107 -8.91 10.02 -2.57
N ILE A 108 -8.26 11.05 -2.03
CA ILE A 108 -8.21 11.33 -0.59
C ILE A 108 -9.28 12.35 -0.22
N ILE A 109 -10.11 12.02 0.78
CA ILE A 109 -11.16 12.88 1.33
C ILE A 109 -10.89 13.10 2.83
N ASN A 110 -10.32 14.25 3.16
CA ASN A 110 -10.02 14.61 4.54
C ASN A 110 -11.25 15.28 5.20
N LEU A 111 -11.79 14.61 6.21
CA LEU A 111 -12.94 15.07 7.00
C LEU A 111 -12.48 15.79 8.27
N THR A 112 -11.53 16.73 8.11
CA THR A 112 -10.98 17.54 9.20
C THR A 112 -11.65 18.92 9.22
N PRO A 113 -11.68 19.61 10.38
CA PRO A 113 -12.31 20.94 10.49
C PRO A 113 -11.82 21.97 9.47
N ASP A 114 -10.54 21.90 9.13
CA ASP A 114 -9.93 22.82 8.17
C ASP A 114 -10.34 22.56 6.72
N SER A 115 -10.96 21.41 6.43
CA SER A 115 -11.25 20.97 5.06
C SER A 115 -12.73 21.05 4.70
N PHE A 116 -13.63 20.70 5.65
CA PHE A 116 -15.06 20.56 5.39
C PHE A 116 -15.97 20.98 6.57
N TYR A 117 -15.42 21.41 7.70
CA TYR A 117 -16.19 21.53 8.95
C TYR A 117 -16.51 22.99 9.32
N GLU A 118 -17.17 23.76 8.42
CA GLU A 118 -17.75 25.05 8.78
C GLU A 118 -19.29 25.00 8.71
N ALA A 119 -19.93 25.15 9.86
CA ALA A 119 -21.29 25.67 10.12
C ALA A 119 -22.52 24.76 10.00
N SER A 120 -22.56 23.62 9.30
CA SER A 120 -23.66 22.66 9.45
C SER A 120 -23.32 21.26 8.92
N GLN A 121 -23.61 20.21 9.71
CA GLN A 121 -23.33 18.81 9.35
C GLN A 121 -23.97 18.39 8.01
N GLU A 122 -25.15 18.88 7.68
CA GLU A 122 -25.85 18.50 6.44
C GLU A 122 -25.19 19.07 5.18
N LYS A 123 -24.69 20.32 5.24
CA LYS A 123 -23.94 20.91 4.10
C LYS A 123 -22.60 20.21 3.87
N ASP A 124 -21.94 19.79 4.96
CA ASP A 124 -20.66 19.11 4.91
C ASP A 124 -20.80 17.74 4.26
N ILE A 125 -21.83 16.96 4.59
CA ILE A 125 -22.08 15.62 4.01
C ILE A 125 -22.40 15.73 2.52
N SER A 126 -23.22 16.70 2.10
CA SER A 126 -23.54 16.93 0.69
C SER A 126 -22.28 17.28 -0.12
N SER A 127 -21.42 18.13 0.42
CA SER A 127 -20.16 18.52 -0.22
C SER A 127 -19.19 17.32 -0.33
N VAL A 128 -19.15 16.47 0.69
CA VAL A 128 -18.36 15.24 0.65
C VAL A 128 -18.89 14.29 -0.43
N LEU A 129 -20.21 14.13 -0.53
CA LEU A 129 -20.83 13.29 -1.54
C LEU A 129 -20.59 13.81 -2.97
N GLU A 130 -20.67 15.13 -3.18
CA GLU A 130 -20.33 15.76 -4.45
C GLU A 130 -18.86 15.51 -4.82
N THR A 131 -17.94 15.67 -3.85
CA THR A 131 -16.52 15.40 -4.04
C THR A 131 -16.28 13.93 -4.38
N ALA A 132 -16.87 13.02 -3.63
CA ALA A 132 -16.79 11.57 -3.86
C ALA A 132 -17.30 11.20 -5.26
N THR A 133 -18.46 11.75 -5.65
CA THR A 133 -19.07 11.52 -6.97
C THR A 133 -18.17 12.05 -8.09
N LYS A 134 -17.59 13.24 -7.90
CA LYS A 134 -16.65 13.81 -8.87
C LYS A 134 -15.41 12.94 -9.03
N MET A 135 -14.79 12.51 -7.92
CA MET A 135 -13.61 11.65 -7.95
C MET A 135 -13.91 10.30 -8.63
N ASP A 136 -15.05 9.66 -8.34
CA ASP A 136 -15.47 8.42 -8.98
C ASP A 136 -15.64 8.60 -10.49
N ASN A 137 -16.32 9.66 -10.93
CA ASN A 137 -16.49 9.99 -12.34
C ASN A 137 -15.18 10.33 -13.05
N ASP A 138 -14.22 10.93 -12.34
CA ASP A 138 -12.87 11.24 -12.84
C ASP A 138 -11.97 9.98 -12.86
N GLY A 139 -12.45 8.82 -12.40
CA GLY A 139 -11.78 7.52 -12.50
C GLY A 139 -11.09 7.03 -11.22
N ALA A 140 -11.39 7.61 -10.06
CA ALA A 140 -10.93 7.05 -8.79
C ALA A 140 -11.55 5.65 -8.58
N SER A 141 -10.72 4.68 -8.23
CA SER A 141 -11.15 3.32 -7.89
C SER A 141 -11.35 3.13 -6.40
N ILE A 142 -10.78 4.02 -5.60
CA ILE A 142 -10.81 4.01 -4.13
C ILE A 142 -11.03 5.45 -3.66
N LEU A 143 -11.85 5.63 -2.64
CA LEU A 143 -12.05 6.87 -1.89
C LEU A 143 -11.56 6.63 -0.47
N ASP A 144 -10.50 7.33 -0.06
CA ASP A 144 -9.86 7.18 1.24
C ASP A 144 -10.34 8.29 2.18
N LEU A 145 -11.16 7.92 3.17
CA LEU A 145 -11.78 8.83 4.10
C LEU A 145 -11.02 8.86 5.43
N GLY A 146 -10.53 10.04 5.82
CA GLY A 146 -9.80 10.23 7.07
C GLY A 146 -10.43 11.31 7.96
N GLY A 147 -10.69 10.99 9.22
CA GLY A 147 -11.23 11.94 10.21
C GLY A 147 -10.17 12.65 11.06
N GLU A 148 -8.94 12.09 11.11
CA GLU A 148 -7.80 12.65 11.81
C GLU A 148 -6.76 13.18 10.83
N SER A 149 -6.15 14.33 11.13
CA SER A 149 -5.05 14.85 10.31
C SER A 149 -3.77 14.05 10.54
N SER A 150 -3.16 13.56 9.47
CA SER A 150 -1.87 12.87 9.49
C SER A 150 -0.66 13.80 9.36
N LYS A 151 -0.88 15.14 9.31
CA LYS A 151 0.20 16.13 9.21
C LYS A 151 1.12 16.06 10.45
N PRO A 152 2.44 16.23 10.29
CA PRO A 152 3.35 16.35 11.42
C PRO A 152 2.90 17.46 12.39
N GLY A 153 2.77 17.13 13.69
CA GLY A 153 2.32 18.05 14.72
C GLY A 153 0.80 18.22 14.84
N ALA A 154 0.00 17.50 14.07
CA ALA A 154 -1.45 17.51 14.23
C ALA A 154 -1.86 17.00 15.62
N ILE A 155 -2.89 17.62 16.19
CA ILE A 155 -3.46 17.23 17.48
C ILE A 155 -4.24 15.93 17.28
N LYS A 156 -3.91 14.92 18.09
CA LYS A 156 -4.65 13.65 18.11
C LYS A 156 -6.08 13.89 18.62
N ILE A 157 -7.03 13.29 17.93
CA ILE A 157 -8.43 13.30 18.36
C ILE A 157 -8.81 11.97 19.02
N SER A 158 -9.92 11.96 19.76
CA SER A 158 -10.47 10.72 20.28
C SER A 158 -11.08 9.87 19.16
N ALA A 159 -11.17 8.56 19.39
CA ALA A 159 -11.83 7.66 18.44
C ALA A 159 -13.31 8.04 18.22
N ASP A 160 -13.98 8.50 19.28
CA ASP A 160 -15.40 8.95 19.18
C ASP A 160 -15.54 10.18 18.25
N GLU A 161 -14.61 11.14 18.38
CA GLU A 161 -14.58 12.30 17.50
C GLU A 161 -14.26 11.92 16.05
N GLU A 162 -13.29 11.01 15.84
CA GLU A 162 -12.99 10.48 14.52
C GLU A 162 -14.23 9.81 13.90
N GLN A 163 -14.90 8.94 14.64
CA GLN A 163 -16.11 8.25 14.20
C GLN A 163 -17.22 9.25 13.85
N ARG A 164 -17.42 10.27 14.67
CA ARG A 164 -18.41 11.33 14.42
C ARG A 164 -18.17 12.02 13.07
N ARG A 165 -16.91 12.17 12.66
CA ARG A 165 -16.55 12.79 11.38
C ARG A 165 -16.74 11.86 10.19
N VAL A 166 -16.30 10.59 10.31
CA VAL A 166 -16.23 9.68 9.14
C VAL A 166 -17.54 8.94 8.88
N LEU A 167 -18.28 8.50 9.92
CA LEU A 167 -19.41 7.62 9.74
C LEU A 167 -20.57 8.19 8.92
N PRO A 168 -20.98 9.45 9.08
CA PRO A 168 -22.05 10.01 8.24
C PRO A 168 -21.71 9.96 6.76
N SER A 169 -20.48 10.32 6.40
CA SER A 169 -20.00 10.31 5.02
C SER A 169 -19.87 8.89 4.46
N ILE A 170 -19.39 7.93 5.25
CA ILE A 170 -19.32 6.51 4.84
C ILE A 170 -20.72 5.99 4.51
N LYS A 171 -21.69 6.22 5.38
CA LYS A 171 -23.09 5.79 5.17
C LYS A 171 -23.69 6.39 3.92
N GLU A 172 -23.51 7.69 3.70
CA GLU A 172 -24.08 8.38 2.55
C GLU A 172 -23.46 7.90 1.24
N ILE A 173 -22.12 7.73 1.19
CA ILE A 173 -21.44 7.19 0.02
C ILE A 173 -21.88 5.74 -0.26
N LYS A 174 -22.00 4.89 0.76
CA LYS A 174 -22.46 3.49 0.60
C LYS A 174 -23.90 3.39 0.14
N ASN A 175 -24.77 4.30 0.53
CA ASN A 175 -26.15 4.34 0.09
C ASN A 175 -26.32 4.82 -1.36
N ASN A 176 -25.31 5.48 -1.92
CA ASN A 176 -25.34 5.94 -3.31
C ASN A 176 -24.92 4.83 -4.28
N SER A 177 -25.91 4.14 -4.85
CA SER A 177 -25.70 3.02 -5.78
C SER A 177 -24.97 3.40 -7.10
N ASN A 178 -24.83 4.68 -7.39
CA ASN A 178 -24.13 5.15 -8.59
C ASN A 178 -22.60 5.19 -8.39
N LEU A 179 -22.12 5.20 -7.15
CA LEU A 179 -20.69 5.20 -6.83
C LEU A 179 -20.11 3.77 -6.94
N LYS A 180 -19.02 3.63 -7.68
CA LYS A 180 -18.34 2.36 -7.94
C LYS A 180 -17.05 2.21 -7.16
N ALA A 181 -16.45 3.32 -6.76
CA ALA A 181 -15.20 3.33 -6.01
C ALA A 181 -15.37 2.60 -4.67
N LYS A 182 -14.31 1.90 -4.28
CA LYS A 182 -14.20 1.28 -2.96
C LYS A 182 -13.99 2.33 -1.88
N ILE A 183 -14.50 2.10 -0.68
CA ILE A 183 -14.22 2.96 0.46
C ILE A 183 -13.02 2.40 1.24
N SER A 184 -12.00 3.23 1.37
CA SER A 184 -10.91 3.06 2.31
C SER A 184 -11.14 3.96 3.52
N LEU A 185 -10.89 3.44 4.71
CA LEU A 185 -10.96 4.20 5.96
C LEU A 185 -9.55 4.39 6.52
N ASP A 186 -9.07 5.65 6.50
CA ASP A 186 -7.79 6.02 7.11
C ASP A 186 -7.97 6.21 8.60
N THR A 187 -7.55 5.22 9.36
CA THR A 187 -7.61 5.21 10.84
C THR A 187 -6.61 4.24 11.44
N ARG A 188 -6.05 4.62 12.59
CA ARG A 188 -5.26 3.75 13.47
C ARG A 188 -6.05 3.26 14.71
N ASN A 189 -7.30 3.69 14.87
CA ASN A 189 -8.12 3.39 16.03
C ASN A 189 -8.96 2.13 15.81
N LEU A 190 -8.71 1.08 16.61
CA LEU A 190 -9.43 -0.20 16.49
C LEU A 190 -10.95 -0.06 16.55
N SER A 191 -11.47 0.82 17.40
CA SER A 191 -12.93 1.03 17.52
C SER A 191 -13.50 1.64 16.24
N THR A 192 -12.76 2.56 15.59
CA THR A 192 -13.15 3.15 14.31
C THR A 192 -13.07 2.12 13.17
N MET A 193 -12.03 1.26 13.16
CA MET A 193 -11.95 0.14 12.19
C MET A 193 -13.16 -0.79 12.28
N LYS A 194 -13.58 -1.17 13.51
CA LYS A 194 -14.73 -2.04 13.74
C LYS A 194 -16.02 -1.44 13.21
N ILE A 195 -16.30 -0.18 13.58
CA ILE A 195 -17.50 0.51 13.12
C ILE A 195 -17.45 0.74 11.61
N GLY A 196 -16.28 1.02 11.04
CA GLY A 196 -16.10 1.12 9.60
C GLY A 196 -16.46 -0.17 8.88
N GLU A 197 -15.97 -1.31 9.35
CA GLU A 197 -16.30 -2.64 8.81
C GLU A 197 -17.80 -2.93 8.89
N GLU A 198 -18.42 -2.69 10.03
CA GLU A 198 -19.89 -2.83 10.21
C GLU A 198 -20.70 -1.94 9.26
N ASN A 199 -20.15 -0.81 8.80
CA ASN A 199 -20.77 0.08 7.83
C ASN A 199 -20.30 -0.14 6.39
N GLY A 200 -19.62 -1.27 6.12
CA GLY A 200 -19.31 -1.72 4.78
C GLY A 200 -18.07 -1.08 4.14
N VAL A 201 -17.13 -0.58 4.94
CA VAL A 201 -15.81 -0.16 4.43
C VAL A 201 -15.11 -1.34 3.78
N ASP A 202 -14.49 -1.10 2.63
CA ASP A 202 -13.86 -2.15 1.81
C ASP A 202 -12.39 -2.36 2.16
N ILE A 203 -11.70 -1.33 2.67
CA ILE A 203 -10.24 -1.29 2.89
C ILE A 203 -9.96 -0.52 4.19
N ILE A 204 -8.97 -0.97 4.94
CA ILE A 204 -8.42 -0.19 6.07
C ILE A 204 -7.04 0.34 5.68
N ASN A 205 -6.86 1.65 5.85
CA ASN A 205 -5.58 2.33 5.70
C ASN A 205 -5.12 2.79 7.10
N ASP A 206 -3.92 2.39 7.52
CA ASP A 206 -3.36 2.76 8.82
C ASP A 206 -1.96 3.35 8.64
N ILE A 207 -1.83 4.66 8.81
CA ILE A 207 -0.56 5.38 8.69
C ILE A 207 0.52 4.87 9.66
N SER A 208 0.15 4.20 10.76
CA SER A 208 1.10 3.60 11.69
C SER A 208 1.72 2.29 11.17
N GLY A 209 1.25 1.79 10.00
CA GLY A 209 1.65 0.49 9.47
C GLY A 209 1.20 -0.67 10.35
N PHE A 210 0.03 -0.54 10.98
CA PHE A 210 -0.54 -1.54 11.89
C PHE A 210 0.38 -1.86 13.09
N ALA A 211 0.94 -0.81 13.70
CA ALA A 211 1.83 -0.95 14.86
C ALA A 211 1.15 -1.60 16.08
N ASP A 212 -0.19 -1.49 16.20
CA ASP A 212 -0.96 -2.15 17.28
C ASP A 212 -1.34 -3.59 16.87
N ALA A 213 -0.87 -4.58 17.61
CA ALA A 213 -1.17 -6.00 17.40
C ALA A 213 -2.68 -6.32 17.46
N LYS A 214 -3.49 -5.51 18.17
CA LYS A 214 -4.96 -5.66 18.20
C LYS A 214 -5.58 -5.32 16.84
N ASN A 215 -5.05 -4.31 16.15
CA ASN A 215 -5.48 -3.94 14.80
C ASN A 215 -5.19 -5.09 13.83
N ILE A 216 -3.96 -5.64 13.87
CA ILE A 216 -3.59 -6.80 13.04
C ILE A 216 -4.52 -7.98 13.30
N SER A 217 -4.79 -8.30 14.57
CA SER A 217 -5.65 -9.42 14.94
C SER A 217 -7.08 -9.25 14.40
N PHE A 218 -7.63 -8.03 14.52
CA PHE A 218 -8.96 -7.70 14.00
C PHE A 218 -9.04 -7.84 12.48
N ILE A 219 -8.09 -7.23 11.77
CA ILE A 219 -8.02 -7.22 10.30
C ILE A 219 -7.86 -8.63 9.76
N SER A 220 -6.94 -9.41 10.35
CA SER A 220 -6.69 -10.79 9.95
C SER A 220 -7.93 -11.68 10.15
N LYS A 221 -8.62 -11.55 11.30
CA LYS A 221 -9.85 -12.30 11.60
C LYS A 221 -10.95 -12.01 10.59
N ASN A 222 -11.14 -10.74 10.22
CA ASN A 222 -12.21 -10.30 9.29
C ASN A 222 -11.75 -10.30 7.82
N LYS A 223 -10.49 -10.67 7.54
CA LYS A 223 -9.90 -10.72 6.18
C LYS A 223 -10.06 -9.40 5.43
N LEU A 224 -9.95 -8.29 6.15
CA LEU A 224 -10.05 -6.96 5.55
C LEU A 224 -8.81 -6.67 4.69
N PRO A 225 -8.98 -6.12 3.49
CA PRO A 225 -7.89 -5.55 2.69
C PRO A 225 -7.22 -4.38 3.41
N ILE A 226 -5.87 -4.26 3.30
CA ILE A 226 -5.05 -3.22 3.94
C ILE A 226 -4.03 -2.65 2.97
#